data_53548addc283379474067d24062b8a5e
#
_entry.id   53548addc283379474067d24062b8a5e
#
_cell.length_a   1.000
_cell.length_b   1.000
_cell.length_c   1.000
_cell.angle_alpha   90.00
_cell.angle_beta   90.00
_cell.angle_gamma   90.00
#
_symmetry.space_group_name_H-M   'P 1'
#
loop_
_entity.id
_entity.type
_entity.pdbx_description
1 polymer ?
#
loop_
_entity_poly.entity_id
_entity_poly.type
_entity_poly.pdbx_seq_one_letter_code
_entity_poly.pdbx_strand_id
1 'polypeptide(L)'
;MSHAGVRADRERRFVFNVFDCWLEPALFDSKFEFAIRSWAQQSPKVTAAIRSADATRIQALTDMFIRFEYEPLAADVRARTIYLTQIGYISMKTKEDLATRMARIPDYVEIFTGSAALPRELERFHARHGFTPGGAVRPAPKSAQRNPSRRKTRSAAIVSR
;
A
#
# COMPACT_ATOMS: atom_id res chain seq x y z
N MET A 1 -15.45 8.03 25.50
CA MET A 1 -15.34 6.98 24.46
C MET A 1 -15.11 5.66 25.17
N SER A 2 -15.83 4.58 24.79
CA SER A 2 -15.59 3.26 25.39
C SER A 2 -14.25 2.67 24.90
N HIS A 3 -13.67 1.73 25.67
CA HIS A 3 -12.41 1.05 25.29
C HIS A 3 -12.54 0.39 23.90
N ALA A 4 -13.69 -0.25 23.62
CA ALA A 4 -14.00 -0.84 22.31
C ALA A 4 -14.02 0.21 21.18
N GLY A 5 -14.54 1.40 21.41
CA GLY A 5 -14.56 2.48 20.42
C GLY A 5 -13.16 3.00 20.07
N VAL A 6 -12.27 3.11 21.06
CA VAL A 6 -10.88 3.52 20.86
C VAL A 6 -10.10 2.46 20.06
N ARG A 7 -10.35 1.18 20.34
CA ARG A 7 -9.75 0.06 19.60
C ARG A 7 -10.15 0.10 18.13
N ALA A 8 -11.46 0.15 17.86
CA ALA A 8 -11.97 0.20 16.49
C ALA A 8 -11.44 1.39 15.69
N ASP A 9 -11.28 2.56 16.31
CA ASP A 9 -10.70 3.75 15.67
C ASP A 9 -9.22 3.52 15.27
N ARG A 10 -8.43 2.91 16.15
CA ARG A 10 -7.02 2.58 15.88
C ARG A 10 -6.88 1.56 14.77
N GLU A 11 -7.72 0.53 14.76
CA GLU A 11 -7.72 -0.54 13.78
C GLU A 11 -8.06 -0.02 12.38
N ARG A 12 -9.14 0.76 12.23
CA ARG A 12 -9.50 1.39 10.95
C ARG A 12 -8.37 2.31 10.44
N ARG A 13 -7.79 3.12 11.33
CA ARG A 13 -6.66 3.99 10.98
C ARG A 13 -5.49 3.19 10.43
N PHE A 14 -5.19 2.04 11.02
CA PHE A 14 -4.12 1.18 10.52
C PHE A 14 -4.44 0.63 9.13
N VAL A 15 -5.66 0.15 8.90
CA VAL A 15 -6.07 -0.35 7.58
C VAL A 15 -6.00 0.75 6.53
N PHE A 16 -6.38 2.00 6.85
CA PHE A 16 -6.16 3.13 5.96
C PHE A 16 -4.68 3.37 5.66
N ASN A 17 -3.78 3.24 6.63
CA ASN A 17 -2.34 3.36 6.39
C ASN A 17 -1.79 2.24 5.49
N VAL A 18 -2.36 1.04 5.54
CA VAL A 18 -2.02 -0.04 4.60
C VAL A 18 -2.45 0.34 3.18
N PHE A 19 -3.64 0.90 3.00
CA PHE A 19 -4.07 1.42 1.70
C PHE A 19 -3.21 2.58 1.22
N ASP A 20 -2.84 3.52 2.10
CA ASP A 20 -1.89 4.60 1.76
C ASP A 20 -0.59 4.02 1.18
N CYS A 21 -0.02 2.99 1.84
CA CYS A 21 1.19 2.32 1.37
C CYS A 21 1.00 1.70 -0.02
N TRP A 22 -0.13 1.04 -0.28
CA TRP A 22 -0.38 0.38 -1.57
C TRP A 22 -0.71 1.33 -2.72
N LEU A 23 -1.24 2.52 -2.40
CA LEU A 23 -1.57 3.55 -3.38
C LEU A 23 -0.39 4.48 -3.69
N GLU A 24 0.66 4.47 -2.85
CA GLU A 24 1.85 5.29 -3.04
C GLU A 24 2.95 4.49 -3.77
N PRO A 25 3.21 4.77 -5.07
CA PRO A 25 4.18 4.00 -5.86
C PRO A 25 5.61 4.05 -5.32
N ALA A 26 5.97 5.07 -4.54
CA ALA A 26 7.27 5.18 -3.90
C ALA A 26 7.44 4.19 -2.74
N LEU A 27 6.35 3.75 -2.11
CA LEU A 27 6.35 2.79 -1.00
C LEU A 27 6.11 1.36 -1.47
N PHE A 28 5.32 1.19 -2.54
CA PHE A 28 4.95 -0.12 -3.04
C PHE A 28 4.82 -0.13 -4.56
N ASP A 29 5.78 -0.77 -5.24
CA ASP A 29 5.78 -0.94 -6.69
C ASP A 29 5.10 -2.26 -7.10
N SER A 30 3.83 -2.17 -7.47
CA SER A 30 3.04 -3.32 -7.93
C SER A 30 3.57 -3.98 -9.21
N LYS A 31 4.26 -3.23 -10.08
CA LYS A 31 4.87 -3.78 -11.31
C LYS A 31 6.09 -4.61 -10.96
N PHE A 32 6.93 -4.10 -10.05
CA PHE A 32 8.08 -4.84 -9.54
C PHE A 32 7.63 -6.11 -8.80
N GLU A 33 6.63 -6.01 -7.92
CA GLU A 33 6.07 -7.14 -7.20
C GLU A 33 5.53 -8.22 -8.17
N PHE A 34 4.84 -7.81 -9.23
CA PHE A 34 4.39 -8.74 -10.29
C PHE A 34 5.57 -9.40 -11.01
N ALA A 35 6.57 -8.62 -11.40
CA ALA A 35 7.73 -9.13 -12.15
C ALA A 35 8.53 -10.15 -11.34
N ILE A 36 8.77 -9.86 -10.05
CA ILE A 36 9.54 -10.79 -9.19
C ILE A 36 8.76 -12.07 -8.89
N ARG A 37 7.43 -12.01 -8.74
CA ARG A 37 6.58 -13.20 -8.57
C ARG A 37 6.52 -14.04 -9.84
N SER A 38 6.53 -13.41 -11.01
CA SER A 38 6.62 -14.11 -12.30
C SER A 38 7.98 -14.83 -12.45
N TRP A 39 9.07 -14.16 -12.04
CA TRP A 39 10.41 -14.77 -12.04
C TRP A 39 10.52 -15.94 -11.06
N ALA A 40 9.87 -15.86 -9.92
CA ALA A 40 9.85 -16.93 -8.93
C ALA A 40 9.34 -18.26 -9.50
N GLN A 41 8.48 -18.26 -10.51
CA GLN A 41 7.99 -19.48 -11.17
C GLN A 41 9.11 -20.31 -11.80
N GLN A 42 10.25 -19.69 -12.11
CA GLN A 42 11.39 -20.32 -12.78
C GLN A 42 12.65 -20.41 -11.91
N SER A 43 12.61 -19.86 -10.70
CA SER A 43 13.79 -19.79 -9.82
C SER A 43 13.45 -20.16 -8.38
N PRO A 44 13.89 -21.37 -7.93
CA PRO A 44 13.69 -21.79 -6.53
C PRO A 44 14.27 -20.82 -5.51
N LYS A 45 15.40 -20.16 -5.83
CA LYS A 45 16.03 -19.15 -4.97
C LYS A 45 15.13 -17.91 -4.81
N VAL A 46 14.55 -17.43 -5.91
CA VAL A 46 13.63 -16.28 -5.86
C VAL A 46 12.33 -16.67 -5.15
N THR A 47 11.82 -17.87 -5.39
CA THR A 47 10.65 -18.41 -4.68
C THR A 47 10.88 -18.40 -3.17
N ALA A 48 12.04 -18.89 -2.70
CA ALA A 48 12.36 -18.91 -1.28
C ALA A 48 12.43 -17.49 -0.68
N ALA A 49 13.05 -16.54 -1.39
CA ALA A 49 13.14 -15.16 -0.96
C ALA A 49 11.75 -14.49 -0.85
N ILE A 50 10.87 -14.70 -1.84
CA ILE A 50 9.49 -14.17 -1.82
C ILE A 50 8.69 -14.79 -0.68
N ARG A 51 8.76 -16.11 -0.48
CA ARG A 51 8.06 -16.78 0.63
C ARG A 51 8.48 -16.20 1.98
N SER A 52 9.78 -15.94 2.17
CA SER A 52 10.28 -15.31 3.39
C SER A 52 9.75 -13.89 3.56
N ALA A 53 9.74 -13.07 2.51
CA ALA A 53 9.21 -11.72 2.53
C ALA A 53 7.70 -11.72 2.80
N ASP A 54 6.94 -12.60 2.16
CA ASP A 54 5.50 -12.75 2.37
C ASP A 54 5.18 -13.16 3.82
N ALA A 55 5.94 -14.13 4.36
CA ALA A 55 5.79 -14.54 5.75
C ALA A 55 6.04 -13.38 6.73
N THR A 56 7.08 -12.58 6.49
CA THR A 56 7.39 -11.41 7.31
C THR A 56 6.27 -10.37 7.28
N ARG A 57 5.72 -10.09 6.09
CA ARG A 57 4.62 -9.12 5.93
C ARG A 57 3.33 -9.60 6.60
N ILE A 58 2.98 -10.89 6.42
CA ILE A 58 1.81 -11.49 7.07
C ILE A 58 1.99 -11.47 8.59
N GLN A 59 3.19 -11.81 9.10
CA GLN A 59 3.47 -11.78 10.53
C GLN A 59 3.30 -10.37 11.11
N ALA A 60 3.82 -9.34 10.43
CA ALA A 60 3.67 -7.95 10.87
C ALA A 60 2.20 -7.52 10.97
N LEU A 61 1.35 -7.94 10.03
CA LEU A 61 -0.09 -7.72 10.07
C LEU A 61 -0.76 -8.52 11.20
N THR A 62 -0.35 -9.78 11.40
CA THR A 62 -0.85 -10.63 12.49
C THR A 62 -0.54 -10.03 13.85
N ASP A 63 0.71 -9.62 14.08
CA ASP A 63 1.14 -8.97 15.33
C ASP A 63 0.36 -7.68 15.60
N MET A 64 0.00 -6.96 14.56
CA MET A 64 -0.83 -5.77 14.69
C MET A 64 -2.24 -6.15 15.18
N PHE A 65 -2.90 -7.15 14.60
CA PHE A 65 -4.21 -7.59 15.07
C PHE A 65 -4.17 -8.16 16.50
N ILE A 66 -3.08 -8.84 16.87
CA ILE A 66 -2.86 -9.27 18.28
C ILE A 66 -2.79 -8.06 19.22
N ARG A 67 -2.11 -6.97 18.82
CA ARG A 67 -2.10 -5.72 19.60
C ARG A 67 -3.48 -5.06 19.70
N PHE A 68 -4.40 -5.38 18.79
CA PHE A 68 -5.83 -5.01 18.87
C PHE A 68 -6.68 -6.05 19.60
N GLU A 69 -6.06 -6.94 20.37
CA GLU A 69 -6.73 -7.92 21.23
C GLU A 69 -7.55 -8.98 20.47
N TYR A 70 -7.15 -9.27 19.22
CA TYR A 70 -7.69 -10.43 18.52
C TYR A 70 -7.00 -11.72 18.98
N GLU A 71 -7.79 -12.80 19.09
CA GLU A 71 -7.23 -14.13 19.29
C GLU A 71 -6.26 -14.51 18.15
N PRO A 72 -5.18 -15.28 18.42
CA PRO A 72 -4.12 -15.53 17.46
C PRO A 72 -4.60 -16.05 16.09
N LEU A 73 -5.55 -16.98 16.08
CA LEU A 73 -6.09 -17.52 14.83
C LEU A 73 -6.89 -16.46 14.06
N ALA A 74 -7.71 -15.68 14.74
CA ALA A 74 -8.48 -14.60 14.12
C ALA A 74 -7.57 -13.51 13.58
N ALA A 75 -6.47 -13.19 14.26
CA ALA A 75 -5.44 -12.26 13.83
C ALA A 75 -4.74 -12.74 12.55
N ASP A 76 -4.30 -14.00 12.49
CA ASP A 76 -3.68 -14.60 11.30
C ASP A 76 -4.63 -14.61 10.09
N VAL A 77 -5.88 -15.01 10.28
CA VAL A 77 -6.88 -15.04 9.20
C VAL A 77 -7.11 -13.64 8.63
N ARG A 78 -7.26 -12.61 9.47
CA ARG A 78 -7.44 -11.21 9.03
C ARG A 78 -6.21 -10.70 8.29
N ALA A 79 -5.01 -10.94 8.82
CA ALA A 79 -3.75 -10.58 8.20
C ALA A 79 -3.60 -11.17 6.80
N ARG A 80 -3.91 -12.46 6.65
CA ARG A 80 -3.90 -13.14 5.35
C ARG A 80 -4.96 -12.60 4.41
N THR A 81 -6.16 -12.31 4.90
CA THR A 81 -7.23 -11.74 4.06
C THR A 81 -6.80 -10.42 3.46
N ILE A 82 -6.23 -9.51 4.24
CA ILE A 82 -5.70 -8.23 3.76
C ILE A 82 -4.59 -8.46 2.74
N TYR A 83 -3.57 -9.24 3.13
CA TYR A 83 -2.38 -9.42 2.31
C TYR A 83 -2.67 -10.14 0.99
N LEU A 84 -3.40 -11.25 1.04
CA LEU A 84 -3.71 -12.05 -0.15
C LEU A 84 -4.68 -11.34 -1.09
N THR A 85 -5.56 -10.47 -0.59
CA THR A 85 -6.37 -9.59 -1.43
C THR A 85 -5.47 -8.69 -2.29
N GLN A 86 -4.48 -8.03 -1.71
CA GLN A 86 -3.54 -7.20 -2.46
C GLN A 86 -2.72 -8.00 -3.47
N ILE A 87 -2.21 -9.17 -3.07
CA ILE A 87 -1.47 -10.05 -3.98
C ILE A 87 -2.35 -10.53 -5.12
N GLY A 88 -3.64 -10.79 -4.87
CA GLY A 88 -4.64 -11.10 -5.89
C GLY A 88 -4.76 -9.99 -6.94
N TYR A 89 -4.92 -8.74 -6.53
CA TYR A 89 -4.94 -7.58 -7.43
C TYR A 89 -3.70 -7.51 -8.33
N ILE A 90 -2.52 -7.73 -7.75
CA ILE A 90 -1.25 -7.73 -8.49
C ILE A 90 -1.18 -8.89 -9.48
N SER A 91 -1.46 -10.11 -9.02
CA SER A 91 -1.33 -11.33 -9.80
C SER A 91 -2.32 -11.38 -10.98
N MET A 92 -3.53 -10.87 -10.77
CA MET A 92 -4.57 -10.74 -11.79
C MET A 92 -4.34 -9.55 -12.73
N LYS A 93 -3.36 -8.68 -12.45
CA LYS A 93 -3.14 -7.41 -13.17
C LYS A 93 -4.40 -6.56 -13.25
N THR A 94 -5.18 -6.54 -12.17
CA THR A 94 -6.44 -5.82 -12.13
C THR A 94 -6.21 -4.34 -12.41
N LYS A 95 -6.82 -3.86 -13.52
CA LYS A 95 -6.75 -2.46 -13.92
C LYS A 95 -8.01 -1.76 -13.44
N GLU A 96 -7.84 -0.90 -12.46
CA GLU A 96 -8.91 -0.06 -11.94
C GLU A 96 -8.42 1.38 -11.86
N ASP A 97 -9.30 2.31 -12.16
CA ASP A 97 -9.03 3.71 -11.91
C ASP A 97 -9.10 4.04 -10.41
N LEU A 98 -8.59 5.21 -10.04
CA LEU A 98 -8.58 5.64 -8.66
C LEU A 98 -10.00 5.77 -8.09
N ALA A 99 -10.97 6.23 -8.89
CA ALA A 99 -12.35 6.41 -8.44
C ALA A 99 -12.99 5.08 -8.05
N THR A 100 -12.83 4.04 -8.86
CA THR A 100 -13.30 2.69 -8.57
C THR A 100 -12.67 2.13 -7.29
N ARG A 101 -11.35 2.33 -7.10
CA ARG A 101 -10.65 1.91 -5.87
C ARG A 101 -11.18 2.65 -4.65
N MET A 102 -11.31 3.98 -4.74
CA MET A 102 -11.79 4.81 -3.63
C MET A 102 -13.23 4.46 -3.24
N ALA A 103 -14.08 4.09 -4.20
CA ALA A 103 -15.45 3.66 -3.93
C ALA A 103 -15.53 2.35 -3.13
N ARG A 104 -14.53 1.44 -3.25
CA ARG A 104 -14.51 0.15 -2.57
C ARG A 104 -13.83 0.18 -1.19
N ILE A 105 -13.00 1.17 -0.93
CA ILE A 105 -12.21 1.24 0.30
C ILE A 105 -13.08 1.23 1.57
N PRO A 106 -14.24 1.92 1.66
CA PRO A 106 -15.09 1.83 2.83
C PRO A 106 -15.50 0.42 3.18
N ASP A 107 -15.92 -0.36 2.17
CA ASP A 107 -16.38 -1.74 2.35
C ASP A 107 -15.19 -2.66 2.71
N TYR A 108 -14.02 -2.46 2.12
CA TYR A 108 -12.82 -3.19 2.52
C TYR A 108 -12.42 -2.89 3.96
N VAL A 109 -12.50 -1.64 4.41
CA VAL A 109 -12.24 -1.29 5.82
C VAL A 109 -13.18 -2.06 6.73
N GLU A 110 -14.47 -2.09 6.42
CA GLU A 110 -15.46 -2.82 7.20
C GLU A 110 -15.20 -4.33 7.20
N ILE A 111 -14.94 -4.93 6.03
CA ILE A 111 -14.62 -6.37 5.92
C ILE A 111 -13.37 -6.72 6.72
N PHE A 112 -12.33 -5.89 6.67
CA PHE A 112 -11.06 -6.18 7.34
C PHE A 112 -11.09 -5.96 8.85
N THR A 113 -11.88 -4.98 9.33
CA THR A 113 -11.92 -4.58 10.74
C THR A 113 -13.19 -5.03 11.46
N GLY A 114 -14.27 -5.35 10.74
CA GLY A 114 -15.60 -5.57 11.31
C GLY A 114 -16.27 -4.27 11.76
N SER A 115 -15.77 -3.10 11.33
CA SER A 115 -16.29 -1.80 11.72
C SER A 115 -16.33 -0.86 10.53
N ALA A 116 -17.48 -0.24 10.26
CA ALA A 116 -17.64 0.70 9.16
C ALA A 116 -16.69 1.90 9.31
N ALA A 117 -16.14 2.35 8.18
CA ALA A 117 -15.32 3.56 8.12
C ALA A 117 -16.16 4.80 8.49
N LEU A 118 -15.59 5.69 9.30
CA LEU A 118 -16.26 6.93 9.66
C LEU A 118 -16.11 7.97 8.55
N PRO A 119 -17.15 8.81 8.27
CA PRO A 119 -17.09 9.83 7.22
C PRO A 119 -15.81 10.70 7.31
N ARG A 120 -15.44 11.16 8.51
CA ARG A 120 -14.23 11.97 8.76
C ARG A 120 -12.92 11.24 8.43
N GLU A 121 -12.89 9.90 8.55
CA GLU A 121 -11.72 9.09 8.22
C GLU A 121 -11.56 8.97 6.71
N LEU A 122 -12.68 8.74 6.01
CA LEU A 122 -12.74 8.71 4.56
C LEU A 122 -12.38 10.06 3.94
N GLU A 123 -12.91 11.16 4.46
CA GLU A 123 -12.58 12.52 4.00
C GLU A 123 -11.06 12.77 4.08
N ARG A 124 -10.43 12.43 5.22
CA ARG A 124 -8.97 12.57 5.39
C ARG A 124 -8.19 11.67 4.45
N PHE A 125 -8.64 10.43 4.26
CA PHE A 125 -8.02 9.48 3.35
C PHE A 125 -8.11 9.99 1.91
N HIS A 126 -9.29 10.38 1.44
CA HIS A 126 -9.52 10.94 0.12
C HIS A 126 -8.66 12.18 -0.13
N ALA A 127 -8.58 13.09 0.85
CA ALA A 127 -7.78 14.30 0.75
C ALA A 127 -6.29 14.00 0.54
N ARG A 128 -5.73 12.97 1.20
CA ARG A 128 -4.33 12.56 1.01
C ARG A 128 -4.04 12.10 -0.42
N HIS A 129 -5.02 11.49 -1.07
CA HIS A 129 -4.90 10.98 -2.44
C HIS A 129 -5.44 11.94 -3.51
N GLY A 130 -5.78 13.19 -3.14
CA GLY A 130 -6.33 14.18 -4.06
C GLY A 130 -7.65 13.76 -4.70
N PHE A 131 -8.41 12.89 -4.03
CA PHE A 131 -9.69 12.40 -4.50
C PHE A 131 -10.86 13.18 -3.86
N THR A 132 -11.85 13.49 -4.68
CA THR A 132 -13.11 14.12 -4.23
C THR A 132 -14.27 13.25 -4.73
N PRO A 133 -15.10 12.67 -3.84
CA PRO A 133 -16.26 11.89 -4.25
C PRO A 133 -17.17 12.71 -5.17
N GLY A 134 -17.52 12.17 -6.34
CA GLY A 134 -18.36 12.88 -7.33
C GLY A 134 -17.67 14.01 -8.10
N GLY A 135 -16.39 14.27 -7.83
CA GLY A 135 -15.58 15.27 -8.54
C GLY A 135 -14.71 14.66 -9.64
N ALA A 136 -14.29 15.47 -10.62
CA ALA A 136 -13.27 15.06 -11.58
C ALA A 136 -11.95 14.79 -10.85
N VAL A 137 -11.29 13.67 -11.16
CA VAL A 137 -9.97 13.32 -10.64
C VAL A 137 -8.98 14.44 -10.99
N ARG A 138 -8.46 15.17 -10.00
CA ARG A 138 -7.34 16.09 -10.23
C ARG A 138 -6.11 15.26 -10.62
N PRO A 139 -5.49 15.54 -11.77
CA PRO A 139 -4.24 14.84 -12.11
C PRO A 139 -3.20 15.09 -11.01
N ALA A 140 -2.51 14.04 -10.61
CA ALA A 140 -1.42 14.13 -9.65
C ALA A 140 -0.41 15.20 -10.10
N PRO A 141 0.17 16.00 -9.19
CA PRO A 141 1.20 16.97 -9.55
C PRO A 141 2.35 16.19 -10.21
N LYS A 142 2.67 16.54 -11.47
CA LYS A 142 3.82 15.98 -12.17
C LYS A 142 5.04 16.25 -11.29
N SER A 143 5.61 15.18 -10.72
CA SER A 143 6.89 15.27 -10.01
C SER A 143 7.86 16.02 -10.94
N ALA A 144 8.45 17.10 -10.44
CA ALA A 144 9.37 17.95 -11.18
C ALA A 144 10.45 17.06 -11.81
N GLN A 145 10.42 16.94 -13.14
CA GLN A 145 11.46 16.29 -13.91
C GLN A 145 12.77 17.04 -13.60
N ARG A 146 13.63 16.44 -12.79
CA ARG A 146 15.01 16.90 -12.62
C ARG A 146 15.66 16.88 -13.98
N ASN A 147 15.80 18.07 -14.57
CA ASN A 147 16.48 18.30 -15.82
C ASN A 147 17.97 17.87 -15.69
N PRO A 148 18.44 16.83 -16.43
CA PRO A 148 19.82 16.34 -16.31
C PRO A 148 20.84 17.20 -17.06
N SER A 149 20.47 18.36 -17.64
CA SER A 149 21.34 19.13 -18.55
C SER A 149 22.25 20.17 -17.88
N ARG A 150 22.48 20.13 -16.55
CA ARG A 150 23.39 21.07 -15.87
C ARG A 150 24.65 20.43 -15.30
N ARG A 151 25.23 19.46 -16.02
CA ARG A 151 26.54 18.91 -15.64
C ARG A 151 27.44 18.67 -16.87
N LYS A 152 27.75 19.73 -17.62
CA LYS A 152 28.90 19.74 -18.53
C LYS A 152 29.35 21.19 -18.65
N THR A 153 30.33 21.62 -17.87
CA THR A 153 31.41 22.56 -18.18
C THR A 153 32.16 22.88 -16.89
N ARG A 154 33.11 22.05 -16.53
CA ARG A 154 34.32 22.44 -15.75
C ARG A 154 35.24 21.23 -15.72
N SER A 155 35.97 21.04 -16.79
CA SER A 155 37.29 20.38 -16.76
C SER A 155 37.94 20.53 -18.11
N ALA A 156 38.61 21.67 -18.33
CA ALA A 156 39.65 21.83 -19.31
C ALA A 156 40.46 23.08 -18.94
N ALA A 157 41.43 22.94 -18.09
CA ALA A 157 42.64 23.78 -17.99
C ALA A 157 43.45 23.28 -16.80
N ILE A 158 44.47 22.53 -17.07
CA ILE A 158 45.77 22.47 -16.40
C ILE A 158 46.44 21.18 -16.90
N VAL A 159 47.12 21.31 -18.05
CA VAL A 159 48.40 20.63 -18.31
C VAL A 159 49.16 21.55 -19.31
N SER A 160 50.10 22.31 -18.79
CA SER A 160 51.29 22.78 -19.49
C SER A 160 52.18 23.51 -18.47
N ARG A 161 53.07 22.77 -17.89
CA ARG A 161 54.52 23.06 -17.71
C ARG A 161 55.13 22.00 -16.84
#